data_1ffd99748bcce07f96a9e83ab17aa3a0
#
_entry.id   1ffd99748bcce07f96a9e83ab17aa3a0
#
_cell.length_a   1.000
_cell.length_b   1.000
_cell.length_c   1.000
_cell.angle_alpha   90.00
_cell.angle_beta   90.00
_cell.angle_gamma   90.00
#
_symmetry.space_group_name_H-M   'P 1'
#
loop_
_entity.id
_entity.type
_entity.pdbx_description
1 polymer ?
#
loop_
_entity_poly.entity_id
_entity_poly.type
_entity_poly.pdbx_seq_one_letter_code
_entity_poly.pdbx_strand_id
1 'polypeptide(L)'
;MDISGEQTSHKMVDFCISKGIKRELVPHAHSPQSNPAERQLQTLFQRIRVVRLAAQLPRWLWDELADAINKVDACLPVRDNPEGKPPDAMITGIVPDLSNAKVLGCLVFDHKPAGSLESRAT
;
A
#
# COMPACT_ATOMS: atom_id res chain seq x y z
N MET A 1 -16.93 2.14 5.64
CA MET A 1 -17.22 2.77 4.34
C MET A 1 -18.71 3.02 4.29
N ASP A 2 -19.10 4.27 4.22
CA ASP A 2 -20.51 4.60 4.11
C ASP A 2 -21.11 3.97 2.86
N ILE A 3 -22.30 3.40 2.98
CA ILE A 3 -23.05 2.90 1.84
C ILE A 3 -23.47 4.11 1.02
N SER A 4 -22.61 4.56 0.12
CA SER A 4 -22.95 5.65 -0.80
C SER A 4 -24.05 5.19 -1.77
N GLY A 5 -24.94 6.09 -2.16
CA GLY A 5 -26.00 5.77 -3.10
C GLY A 5 -25.48 5.21 -4.44
N GLU A 6 -24.24 5.54 -4.80
CA GLU A 6 -23.56 4.97 -5.97
C GLU A 6 -23.29 3.47 -5.84
N GLN A 7 -22.91 3.01 -4.64
CA GLN A 7 -22.61 1.60 -4.40
C GLN A 7 -23.88 0.73 -4.32
N THR A 8 -25.03 1.34 -4.03
CA THR A 8 -26.33 0.67 -3.96
C THR A 8 -27.16 0.83 -5.23
N SER A 9 -26.67 1.55 -6.22
CA SER A 9 -27.39 1.77 -7.48
C SER A 9 -27.68 0.45 -8.20
N HIS A 10 -28.85 0.35 -8.83
CA HIS A 10 -29.24 -0.85 -9.61
C HIS A 10 -28.17 -1.20 -10.67
N LYS A 11 -27.60 -0.19 -11.33
CA LYS A 11 -26.55 -0.38 -12.34
C LYS A 11 -25.32 -1.08 -11.78
N MET A 12 -24.89 -0.73 -10.57
CA MET A 12 -23.75 -1.38 -9.90
C MET A 12 -24.09 -2.81 -9.50
N VAL A 13 -25.30 -3.04 -9.02
CA VAL A 13 -25.79 -4.40 -8.69
C VAL A 13 -25.76 -5.28 -9.93
N ASP A 14 -26.36 -4.84 -11.04
CA ASP A 14 -26.41 -5.57 -12.30
C ASP A 14 -25.00 -5.84 -12.86
N PHE A 15 -24.12 -4.86 -12.78
CA PHE A 15 -22.72 -5.03 -13.18
C PHE A 15 -22.03 -6.12 -12.35
N CYS A 16 -22.14 -6.09 -11.04
CA CYS A 16 -21.53 -7.10 -10.17
C CYS A 16 -22.08 -8.50 -10.47
N ILE A 17 -23.39 -8.65 -10.67
CA ILE A 17 -24.03 -9.90 -11.03
C ILE A 17 -23.50 -10.41 -12.37
N SER A 18 -23.42 -9.54 -13.37
CA SER A 18 -22.93 -9.92 -14.72
C SER A 18 -21.48 -10.39 -14.73
N LYS A 19 -20.68 -9.94 -13.76
CA LYS A 19 -19.25 -10.29 -13.59
C LYS A 19 -19.00 -11.39 -12.56
N GLY A 20 -20.05 -11.95 -11.94
CA GLY A 20 -19.91 -12.94 -10.88
C GLY A 20 -19.24 -12.40 -9.60
N ILE A 21 -19.29 -11.11 -9.37
CA ILE A 21 -18.69 -10.45 -8.20
C ILE A 21 -19.67 -10.52 -7.03
N LYS A 22 -19.30 -11.24 -5.97
CA LYS A 22 -20.05 -11.26 -4.72
C LYS A 22 -19.92 -9.96 -3.98
N ARG A 23 -21.02 -9.31 -3.66
CA ARG A 23 -21.05 -8.09 -2.86
C ARG A 23 -21.35 -8.42 -1.40
N GLU A 24 -20.54 -7.90 -0.50
CA GLU A 24 -20.78 -7.94 0.94
C GLU A 24 -21.02 -6.52 1.45
N LEU A 25 -22.25 -6.24 1.83
CA LEU A 25 -22.64 -4.97 2.43
C LEU A 25 -22.43 -5.05 3.94
N VAL A 26 -21.60 -4.16 4.47
CA VAL A 26 -21.41 -4.04 5.93
C VAL A 26 -22.45 -3.11 6.48
N PRO A 27 -23.33 -3.54 7.39
CA PRO A 27 -24.33 -2.67 8.02
C PRO A 27 -23.67 -1.56 8.81
N HIS A 28 -24.23 -0.34 8.76
CA HIS A 28 -23.74 0.84 9.51
C HIS A 28 -23.68 0.65 11.04
N ALA A 29 -24.42 -0.32 11.57
CA ALA A 29 -24.49 -0.57 13.01
C ALA A 29 -23.28 -1.35 13.57
N HIS A 30 -22.40 -1.87 12.73
CA HIS A 30 -21.22 -2.58 13.19
C HIS A 30 -20.05 -1.62 13.33
N SER A 31 -19.45 -1.63 14.53
CA SER A 31 -18.27 -0.87 14.90
C SER A 31 -17.19 -0.89 13.80
N PRO A 32 -16.49 0.23 13.55
CA PRO A 32 -15.33 0.29 12.65
C PRO A 32 -14.29 -0.81 12.86
N GLN A 33 -14.28 -1.40 14.06
CA GLN A 33 -13.35 -2.47 14.43
C GLN A 33 -13.57 -3.80 13.70
N SER A 34 -14.72 -3.99 13.05
CA SER A 34 -15.06 -5.25 12.37
C SER A 34 -14.73 -5.26 10.87
N ASN A 35 -14.33 -4.13 10.28
CA ASN A 35 -13.94 -4.07 8.87
C ASN A 35 -12.40 -4.22 8.73
N PRO A 36 -11.92 -5.36 8.19
CA PRO A 36 -10.48 -5.60 8.00
C PRO A 36 -9.80 -4.53 7.12
N ALA A 37 -10.50 -4.03 6.10
CA ALA A 37 -9.97 -3.01 5.20
C ALA A 37 -9.75 -1.68 5.92
N GLU A 38 -10.69 -1.27 6.78
CA GLU A 38 -10.56 -0.03 7.55
C GLU A 38 -9.40 -0.11 8.55
N ARG A 39 -9.25 -1.25 9.23
CA ARG A 39 -8.12 -1.50 10.13
C ARG A 39 -6.79 -1.45 9.39
N GLN A 40 -6.74 -2.03 8.18
CA GLN A 40 -5.54 -2.00 7.34
C GLN A 40 -5.17 -0.57 6.94
N LEU A 41 -6.15 0.25 6.55
CA LEU A 41 -5.95 1.66 6.24
C LEU A 41 -5.44 2.45 7.45
N GLN A 42 -6.01 2.25 8.63
CA GLN A 42 -5.55 2.89 9.86
C GLN A 42 -4.08 2.53 10.15
N THR A 43 -3.72 1.26 10.01
CA THR A 43 -2.33 0.80 10.18
C THR A 43 -1.39 1.45 9.18
N LEU A 44 -1.79 1.53 7.90
CA LEU A 44 -1.00 2.17 6.85
C LEU A 44 -0.75 3.65 7.16
N PHE A 45 -1.80 4.41 7.52
CA PHE A 45 -1.65 5.82 7.87
C PHE A 45 -0.79 6.07 9.10
N GLN A 46 -0.85 5.20 10.10
CA GLN A 46 0.05 5.25 11.26
C GLN A 46 1.51 5.03 10.84
N ARG A 47 1.79 4.04 10.00
CA ARG A 47 3.14 3.78 9.48
C ARG A 47 3.67 4.94 8.64
N ILE A 48 2.86 5.49 7.74
CA ILE A 48 3.21 6.69 6.97
C ILE A 48 3.62 7.83 7.90
N ARG A 49 2.82 8.07 8.96
CA ARG A 49 3.13 9.13 9.92
C ARG A 49 4.45 8.90 10.63
N VAL A 50 4.72 7.67 11.08
CA VAL A 50 5.96 7.32 11.78
C VAL A 50 7.18 7.52 10.86
N VAL A 51 7.15 6.95 9.65
CA VAL A 51 8.27 7.07 8.70
C VAL A 51 8.51 8.54 8.33
N ARG A 52 7.44 9.28 8.04
CA ARG A 52 7.54 10.69 7.69
C ARG A 52 8.18 11.53 8.80
N LEU A 53 7.79 11.31 10.05
CA LEU A 53 8.35 12.04 11.20
C LEU A 53 9.80 11.64 11.47
N ALA A 54 10.11 10.36 11.41
CA ALA A 54 11.47 9.85 11.64
C ALA A 54 12.47 10.35 10.60
N ALA A 55 12.06 10.39 9.32
CA ALA A 55 12.89 10.85 8.21
C ALA A 55 12.74 12.34 7.91
N GLN A 56 11.95 13.09 8.70
CA GLN A 56 11.67 14.53 8.52
C GLN A 56 11.14 14.89 7.11
N LEU A 57 10.37 13.99 6.51
CA LEU A 57 9.85 14.16 5.17
C LEU A 57 8.63 15.10 5.14
N PRO A 58 8.45 15.88 4.06
CA PRO A 58 7.32 16.79 3.90
C PRO A 58 5.99 16.03 3.82
N ARG A 59 4.89 16.71 4.15
CA ARG A 59 3.55 16.10 4.22
C ARG A 59 3.03 15.60 2.87
N TRP A 60 3.39 16.26 1.80
CA TRP A 60 2.91 15.94 0.46
C TRP A 60 3.46 14.62 -0.11
N LEU A 61 4.53 14.04 0.48
CA LEU A 61 5.06 12.71 0.11
C LEU A 61 4.28 11.53 0.69
N TRP A 62 3.10 11.73 1.22
CA TRP A 62 2.34 10.67 1.89
C TRP A 62 1.95 9.52 0.96
N ASP A 63 1.64 9.80 -0.30
CA ASP A 63 1.27 8.83 -1.34
C ASP A 63 2.46 7.96 -1.75
N GLU A 64 3.63 8.57 -1.98
CA GLU A 64 4.87 7.85 -2.25
C GLU A 64 5.28 6.94 -1.08
N LEU A 65 5.09 7.42 0.15
CA LEU A 65 5.32 6.62 1.34
C LEU A 65 4.33 5.47 1.46
N ALA A 66 3.07 5.67 1.10
CA ALA A 66 2.06 4.62 1.09
C ALA A 66 2.44 3.50 0.11
N ASP A 67 2.85 3.86 -1.11
CA ASP A 67 3.30 2.91 -2.13
C ASP A 67 4.55 2.14 -1.66
N ALA A 68 5.54 2.85 -1.12
CA ALA A 68 6.76 2.23 -0.61
C ALA A 68 6.49 1.27 0.55
N ILE A 69 5.63 1.63 1.51
CA ILE A 69 5.25 0.78 2.64
C ILE A 69 4.52 -0.47 2.15
N ASN A 70 3.58 -0.33 1.22
CA ASN A 70 2.86 -1.45 0.66
C ASN A 70 3.78 -2.43 -0.08
N LYS A 71 4.77 -1.93 -0.83
CA LYS A 71 5.80 -2.76 -1.48
C LYS A 71 6.64 -3.53 -0.46
N VAL A 72 7.05 -2.87 0.62
CA VAL A 72 7.78 -3.55 1.71
C VAL A 72 6.91 -4.63 2.35
N ASP A 73 5.65 -4.32 2.69
CA ASP A 73 4.73 -5.27 3.31
C ASP A 73 4.47 -6.49 2.40
N ALA A 74 4.41 -6.29 1.08
CA ALA A 74 4.27 -7.39 0.12
C ALA A 74 5.48 -8.34 0.09
N CYS A 75 6.66 -7.84 0.46
CA CYS A 75 7.90 -8.61 0.50
C CYS A 75 8.18 -9.27 1.86
N LEU A 76 7.45 -8.90 2.91
CA LEU A 76 7.69 -9.43 4.25
C LEU A 76 6.91 -10.74 4.51
N PRO A 77 7.49 -11.69 5.26
CA PRO A 77 6.79 -12.91 5.67
C PRO A 77 5.52 -12.61 6.46
N VAL A 78 4.44 -13.33 6.17
CA VAL A 78 3.16 -13.22 6.88
C VAL A 78 2.85 -14.54 7.53
N ARG A 79 2.63 -14.52 8.86
CA ARG A 79 2.39 -15.72 9.68
C ARG A 79 1.22 -16.57 9.21
N ASP A 80 0.16 -15.92 8.72
CA ASP A 80 -1.08 -16.60 8.33
C ASP A 80 -1.01 -17.18 6.90
N ASN A 81 0.05 -16.89 6.16
CA ASN A 81 0.29 -17.48 4.85
C ASN A 81 0.90 -18.90 4.98
N PRO A 82 0.65 -19.79 4.00
CA PRO A 82 1.32 -21.09 3.96
C PRO A 82 2.83 -20.95 4.05
N GLU A 83 3.46 -21.68 4.96
CA GLU A 83 4.91 -21.63 5.21
C GLU A 83 5.44 -20.23 5.58
N GLY A 84 4.57 -19.31 6.01
CA GLY A 84 4.96 -17.93 6.32
C GLY A 84 5.41 -17.11 5.10
N LYS A 85 5.08 -17.53 3.89
CA LYS A 85 5.53 -16.88 2.66
C LYS A 85 5.08 -15.43 2.54
N PRO A 86 5.91 -14.54 1.97
CA PRO A 86 5.51 -13.18 1.63
C PRO A 86 4.34 -13.17 0.64
N PRO A 87 3.43 -12.18 0.69
CA PRO A 87 2.34 -12.04 -0.28
C PRO A 87 2.80 -12.03 -1.74
N ASP A 88 3.90 -11.35 -2.03
CA ASP A 88 4.47 -11.31 -3.37
C ASP A 88 4.93 -12.68 -3.86
N ALA A 89 5.55 -13.49 -2.99
CA ALA A 89 5.93 -14.86 -3.31
C ALA A 89 4.72 -15.78 -3.55
N MET A 90 3.58 -15.49 -2.93
CA MET A 90 2.34 -16.24 -3.18
C MET A 90 1.77 -15.98 -4.59
N ILE A 91 1.98 -14.78 -5.13
CA ILE A 91 1.50 -14.36 -6.45
C ILE A 91 2.49 -14.75 -7.56
N THR A 92 3.77 -14.45 -7.35
CA THR A 92 4.81 -14.61 -8.38
C THR A 92 5.50 -15.97 -8.34
N GLY A 93 5.40 -16.69 -7.22
CA GLY A 93 6.15 -17.93 -6.96
C GLY A 93 7.63 -17.70 -6.63
N ILE A 94 8.09 -16.45 -6.58
CA ILE A 94 9.50 -16.09 -6.35
C ILE A 94 9.59 -15.38 -4.98
N VAL A 95 10.49 -15.84 -4.11
CA VAL A 95 10.75 -15.16 -2.84
C VAL A 95 11.54 -13.87 -3.11
N PRO A 96 11.07 -12.70 -2.66
CA PRO A 96 11.76 -11.43 -2.86
C PRO A 96 13.15 -11.44 -2.23
N ASP A 97 14.15 -10.94 -2.96
CA ASP A 97 15.50 -10.72 -2.42
C ASP A 97 15.56 -9.34 -1.73
N LEU A 98 15.72 -9.35 -0.42
CA LEU A 98 15.80 -8.15 0.42
C LEU A 98 17.26 -7.78 0.77
N SER A 99 18.27 -8.42 0.18
CA SER A 99 19.69 -8.18 0.51
C SER A 99 20.11 -6.71 0.29
N ASN A 100 19.48 -6.03 -0.66
CA ASN A 100 19.71 -4.63 -1.00
C ASN A 100 18.66 -3.66 -0.43
N ALA A 101 17.77 -4.14 0.43
CA ALA A 101 16.75 -3.29 1.03
C ALA A 101 17.38 -2.18 1.88
N LYS A 102 16.87 -0.97 1.75
CA LYS A 102 17.29 0.22 2.50
C LYS A 102 16.16 0.73 3.37
N VAL A 103 16.51 1.44 4.43
CA VAL A 103 15.52 2.08 5.31
C VAL A 103 14.77 3.16 4.53
N LEU A 104 13.44 3.17 4.63
CA LEU A 104 12.62 4.21 4.00
C LEU A 104 13.00 5.59 4.54
N GLY A 105 13.23 6.53 3.63
CA GLY A 105 13.65 7.89 3.97
C GLY A 105 15.15 8.05 4.26
N CYS A 106 15.98 7.04 3.99
CA CYS A 106 17.43 7.21 4.06
C CYS A 106 17.94 8.15 2.97
N LEU A 107 19.04 8.84 3.25
CA LEU A 107 19.71 9.69 2.27
C LEU A 107 20.30 8.84 1.15
N VAL A 108 20.02 9.22 -0.09
CA VAL A 108 20.52 8.57 -1.29
C VAL A 108 21.40 9.52 -2.07
N PHE A 109 22.58 9.07 -2.48
CA PHE A 109 23.46 9.78 -3.39
C PHE A 109 23.36 9.14 -4.78
N ASP A 110 22.90 9.91 -5.75
CA ASP A 110 22.90 9.49 -7.14
C ASP A 110 24.21 9.92 -7.80
N HIS A 111 24.90 8.96 -8.43
CA HIS A 111 26.11 9.25 -9.20
C HIS A 111 25.72 9.51 -10.65
N LYS A 112 25.71 10.78 -11.06
CA LYS A 112 25.55 11.13 -12.48
C LYS A 112 26.84 10.71 -13.22
N PRO A 113 26.75 9.88 -14.27
CA PRO A 113 27.94 9.55 -15.07
C PRO A 113 28.52 10.82 -15.68
N ALA A 114 29.86 10.92 -15.66
CA ALA A 114 30.58 12.02 -16.27
C ALA A 114 30.23 12.08 -17.77
N GLY A 115 29.50 13.14 -18.20
CA GLY A 115 29.05 13.33 -19.58
C GLY A 115 27.59 13.69 -19.76
N SER A 116 26.75 13.67 -18.74
CA SER A 116 25.40 14.24 -18.85
C SER A 116 25.52 15.77 -18.87
N LEU A 117 25.29 16.36 -20.03
CA LEU A 117 25.28 17.82 -20.30
C LEU A 117 24.03 18.51 -19.72
N GLU A 118 23.50 18.08 -18.61
CA GLU A 118 22.55 18.92 -17.90
C GLU A 118 23.30 20.07 -17.26
N SER A 119 23.06 21.23 -17.87
CA SER A 119 23.62 22.51 -17.50
C SER A 119 23.73 22.71 -15.99
N ARG A 120 24.87 23.12 -15.58
CA ARG A 120 25.05 23.89 -14.35
C ARG A 120 24.11 25.11 -14.41
N ALA A 121 22.88 24.91 -13.92
CA ALA A 121 22.00 26.02 -13.62
C ALA A 121 22.64 26.72 -12.41
N THR A 122 23.28 27.79 -12.67
CA THR A 122 23.67 28.83 -11.72
C THR A 122 22.46 29.45 -11.07
#